data_8602ce342bdf3055e7f973544bf6de14
#
_entry.id   8602ce342bdf3055e7f973544bf6de14
#
_cell.length_a   1.000
_cell.length_b   1.000
_cell.length_c   1.000
_cell.angle_alpha   90.00
_cell.angle_beta   90.00
_cell.angle_gamma   90.00
#
_symmetry.space_group_name_H-M   'P 1'
#
loop_
_entity.id
_entity.type
_entity.pdbx_description
1 polymer ?
#
loop_
_entity_poly.entity_id
_entity_poly.type
_entity_poly.pdbx_seq_one_letter_code
_entity_poly.pdbx_strand_id
1 'polypeptide(L)'
;MPYVPLTARLAWRNVRHRPWQALLLLLALSLSTTTITLALAVTETGNRAWDRASRATSGFHVAATAEVPSGASPAEREQVRADLAALVSAPGVVAAGGPWPTANATGEIDGARINLRVQVRDAGPAAVNQPLVTSGQWLDSRDGVVLEDGLA
;
A
#
# COMPACT_ATOMS: atom_id res chain seq x y z
N MET A 1 10.73 -43.03 -38.05
CA MET A 1 9.51 -42.27 -38.44
C MET A 1 8.81 -41.84 -37.16
N PRO A 2 8.60 -40.55 -36.90
CA PRO A 2 7.93 -40.09 -35.67
C PRO A 2 6.46 -40.53 -35.73
N TYR A 3 6.04 -41.27 -34.73
CA TYR A 3 4.64 -41.62 -34.51
C TYR A 3 3.83 -40.34 -34.17
N VAL A 4 3.20 -39.77 -35.18
CA VAL A 4 2.20 -38.74 -34.93
C VAL A 4 0.99 -39.42 -34.30
N PRO A 5 0.63 -39.13 -33.06
CA PRO A 5 -0.49 -39.80 -32.38
C PRO A 5 -1.77 -39.58 -33.18
N LEU A 6 -2.62 -40.59 -33.20
CA LEU A 6 -3.87 -40.62 -33.96
C LEU A 6 -4.75 -39.38 -33.71
N THR A 7 -4.69 -38.86 -32.49
CA THR A 7 -5.32 -37.63 -32.05
C THR A 7 -4.88 -36.39 -32.84
N ALA A 8 -3.60 -36.26 -33.14
CA ALA A 8 -3.09 -35.11 -33.89
C ALA A 8 -3.55 -35.13 -35.37
N ARG A 9 -3.66 -36.33 -35.98
CA ARG A 9 -4.21 -36.47 -37.32
C ARG A 9 -5.71 -36.15 -37.38
N LEU A 10 -6.48 -36.58 -36.39
CA LEU A 10 -7.90 -36.25 -36.30
C LEU A 10 -8.11 -34.74 -36.04
N ALA A 11 -7.33 -34.13 -35.16
CA ALA A 11 -7.38 -32.69 -34.91
C ALA A 11 -7.06 -31.88 -36.18
N TRP A 12 -5.98 -32.25 -36.91
CA TRP A 12 -5.62 -31.59 -38.16
C TRP A 12 -6.70 -31.69 -39.24
N ARG A 13 -7.34 -32.87 -39.39
CA ARG A 13 -8.46 -33.07 -40.31
C ARG A 13 -9.66 -32.22 -39.93
N ASN A 14 -9.97 -32.11 -38.65
CA ASN A 14 -11.10 -31.30 -38.13
C ASN A 14 -10.87 -29.80 -38.37
N VAL A 15 -9.66 -29.29 -38.10
CA VAL A 15 -9.27 -27.90 -38.40
C VAL A 15 -9.43 -27.57 -39.90
N ARG A 16 -9.05 -28.49 -40.76
CA ARG A 16 -9.13 -28.28 -42.20
C ARG A 16 -10.58 -28.30 -42.73
N HIS A 17 -11.44 -29.06 -42.12
CA HIS A 17 -12.86 -29.13 -42.54
C HIS A 17 -13.75 -28.03 -41.93
N ARG A 18 -13.31 -27.41 -40.82
CA ARG A 18 -14.05 -26.34 -40.16
C ARG A 18 -13.12 -25.18 -39.73
N PRO A 19 -12.50 -24.49 -40.68
CA PRO A 19 -11.47 -23.50 -40.38
C PRO A 19 -12.01 -22.33 -39.55
N TRP A 20 -13.28 -21.96 -39.73
CA TRP A 20 -13.91 -20.89 -39.01
C TRP A 20 -14.08 -21.20 -37.51
N GLN A 21 -14.43 -22.44 -37.16
CA GLN A 21 -14.53 -22.86 -35.76
C GLN A 21 -13.16 -22.94 -35.10
N ALA A 22 -12.15 -23.41 -35.84
CA ALA A 22 -10.77 -23.42 -35.35
C ALA A 22 -10.24 -22.00 -35.08
N LEU A 23 -10.54 -21.04 -35.97
CA LEU A 23 -10.17 -19.64 -35.80
C LEU A 23 -10.82 -19.03 -34.55
N LEU A 24 -12.13 -19.25 -34.38
CA LEU A 24 -12.86 -18.76 -33.19
C LEU A 24 -12.31 -19.33 -31.87
N LEU A 25 -11.99 -20.62 -31.86
CA LEU A 25 -11.37 -21.27 -30.70
C LEU A 25 -10.00 -20.69 -30.40
N LEU A 26 -9.19 -20.44 -31.40
CA LEU A 26 -7.85 -19.86 -31.27
C LEU A 26 -7.95 -18.41 -30.75
N LEU A 27 -8.91 -17.66 -31.27
CA LEU A 27 -9.14 -16.28 -30.85
C LEU A 27 -9.66 -16.21 -29.39
N ALA A 28 -10.56 -17.10 -29.00
CA ALA A 28 -11.05 -17.21 -27.63
C ALA A 28 -9.91 -17.57 -26.65
N LEU A 29 -9.07 -18.54 -27.04
CA LEU A 29 -7.93 -18.97 -26.22
C LEU A 29 -6.89 -17.83 -26.08
N SER A 30 -6.59 -17.13 -27.17
CA SER A 30 -5.66 -15.99 -27.16
C SER A 30 -6.18 -14.86 -26.27
N LEU A 31 -7.47 -14.53 -26.36
CA LEU A 31 -8.09 -13.49 -25.55
C LEU A 31 -8.03 -13.85 -24.07
N SER A 32 -8.37 -15.09 -23.71
CA SER A 32 -8.32 -15.58 -22.33
C SER A 32 -6.89 -15.52 -21.75
N THR A 33 -5.91 -15.97 -22.53
CA THR A 33 -4.49 -15.95 -22.10
C THR A 33 -4.00 -14.52 -21.90
N THR A 34 -4.33 -13.63 -22.84
CA THR A 34 -3.95 -12.21 -22.73
C THR A 34 -4.55 -11.55 -21.48
N THR A 35 -5.82 -11.82 -21.19
CA THR A 35 -6.49 -11.28 -20.02
C THR A 35 -5.83 -11.74 -18.71
N ILE A 36 -5.53 -13.03 -18.61
CA ILE A 36 -4.87 -13.60 -17.43
C ILE A 36 -3.46 -13.01 -17.27
N THR A 37 -2.69 -12.93 -18.36
CA THR A 37 -1.33 -12.38 -18.31
C THR A 37 -1.34 -10.91 -17.91
N LEU A 38 -2.27 -10.12 -18.43
CA LEU A 38 -2.41 -8.71 -18.07
C LEU A 38 -2.79 -8.54 -16.59
N ALA A 39 -3.74 -9.33 -16.10
CA ALA A 39 -4.14 -9.31 -14.71
C ALA A 39 -2.96 -9.63 -13.76
N LEU A 40 -2.18 -10.65 -14.08
CA LEU A 40 -0.98 -11.00 -13.30
C LEU A 40 0.08 -9.90 -13.35
N ALA A 41 0.32 -9.31 -14.51
CA ALA A 41 1.30 -8.23 -14.69
C ALA A 41 0.92 -6.98 -13.86
N VAL A 42 -0.37 -6.60 -13.86
CA VAL A 42 -0.87 -5.46 -13.06
C VAL A 42 -0.71 -5.74 -11.57
N THR A 43 -1.09 -6.94 -11.11
CA THR A 43 -0.95 -7.34 -9.71
C THR A 43 0.51 -7.33 -9.26
N GLU A 44 1.41 -7.87 -10.07
CA GLU A 44 2.84 -7.92 -9.74
C GLU A 44 3.47 -6.52 -9.70
N THR A 45 3.08 -5.63 -10.62
CA THR A 45 3.57 -4.25 -10.63
C THR A 45 3.10 -3.48 -9.39
N GLY A 46 1.84 -3.65 -8.99
CA GLY A 46 1.29 -3.07 -7.76
C GLY A 46 2.02 -3.55 -6.51
N ASN A 47 2.22 -4.85 -6.39
CA ASN A 47 2.92 -5.45 -5.25
C ASN A 47 4.37 -4.97 -5.16
N ARG A 48 5.10 -4.89 -6.27
CA ARG A 48 6.48 -4.39 -6.29
C ARG A 48 6.59 -2.92 -5.90
N ALA A 49 5.62 -2.08 -6.26
CA ALA A 49 5.58 -0.69 -5.84
C ALA A 49 5.35 -0.57 -4.33
N TRP A 50 4.38 -1.33 -3.80
CA TRP A 50 4.10 -1.42 -2.38
C TRP A 50 5.31 -1.92 -1.57
N ASP A 51 5.94 -3.01 -2.00
CA ASP A 51 7.12 -3.58 -1.33
C ASP A 51 8.31 -2.62 -1.31
N ARG A 52 8.49 -1.84 -2.37
CA ARG A 52 9.53 -0.80 -2.41
C ARG A 52 9.23 0.34 -1.45
N ALA A 53 8.01 0.84 -1.46
CA ALA A 53 7.57 1.89 -0.55
C ALA A 53 7.66 1.42 0.91
N SER A 54 7.15 0.25 1.23
CA SER A 54 7.19 -0.34 2.57
C SER A 54 8.62 -0.52 3.08
N ARG A 55 9.54 -0.98 2.24
CA ARG A 55 10.95 -1.09 2.61
C ARG A 55 11.64 0.26 2.79
N ALA A 56 11.32 1.23 1.96
CA ALA A 56 11.90 2.58 2.05
C ALA A 56 11.43 3.35 3.29
N THR A 57 10.21 3.07 3.76
CA THR A 57 9.60 3.74 4.93
C THR A 57 9.67 2.92 6.20
N SER A 58 10.31 1.74 6.20
CA SER A 58 10.22 0.76 7.30
C SER A 58 8.76 0.51 7.70
N GLY A 59 7.94 0.17 6.70
CA GLY A 59 6.50 0.04 6.83
C GLY A 59 6.07 -0.89 7.97
N PHE A 60 4.96 -0.57 8.60
CA PHE A 60 4.42 -1.36 9.70
C PHE A 60 3.56 -2.52 9.19
N HIS A 61 3.53 -3.62 9.94
CA HIS A 61 2.64 -4.74 9.67
C HIS A 61 1.32 -4.62 10.42
N VAL A 62 1.33 -3.95 11.58
CA VAL A 62 0.15 -3.73 12.43
C VAL A 62 0.13 -2.29 12.89
N ALA A 63 -1.01 -1.63 12.78
CA ALA A 63 -1.27 -0.31 13.33
C ALA A 63 -2.33 -0.42 14.44
N ALA A 64 -2.07 0.18 15.59
CA ALA A 64 -3.04 0.36 16.65
C ALA A 64 -3.43 1.83 16.73
N THR A 65 -4.72 2.11 16.72
CA THR A 65 -5.25 3.46 16.88
C THR A 65 -6.27 3.48 18.02
N ALA A 66 -6.25 4.55 18.79
CA ALA A 66 -7.27 4.80 19.81
C ALA A 66 -7.83 6.20 19.62
N GLU A 67 -9.15 6.31 19.63
CA GLU A 67 -9.83 7.60 19.56
C GLU A 67 -10.04 8.14 20.96
N VAL A 68 -9.68 9.39 21.15
CA VAL A 68 -9.90 10.11 22.39
C VAL A 68 -11.06 11.08 22.16
N PRO A 69 -12.17 10.97 22.92
CA PRO A 69 -13.30 11.89 22.80
C PRO A 69 -12.87 13.35 22.98
N SER A 70 -13.50 14.27 22.28
CA SER A 70 -13.16 15.70 22.31
C SER A 70 -13.28 16.32 23.72
N GLY A 71 -14.10 15.73 24.61
CA GLY A 71 -14.27 16.14 25.98
C GLY A 71 -13.46 15.37 27.03
N ALA A 72 -12.57 14.46 26.58
CA ALA A 72 -11.78 13.65 27.50
C ALA A 72 -10.88 14.49 28.43
N SER A 73 -10.83 14.10 29.67
CA SER A 73 -9.96 14.71 30.68
C SER A 73 -8.47 14.47 30.38
N PRO A 74 -7.56 15.26 30.92
CA PRO A 74 -6.12 15.00 30.76
C PRO A 74 -5.70 13.62 31.26
N ALA A 75 -6.34 13.11 32.32
CA ALA A 75 -6.05 11.77 32.86
C ALA A 75 -6.47 10.66 31.91
N GLU A 76 -7.64 10.76 31.28
CA GLU A 76 -8.09 9.77 30.25
C GLU A 76 -7.18 9.78 29.05
N ARG A 77 -6.72 10.93 28.57
CA ARG A 77 -5.75 11.04 27.47
C ARG A 77 -4.43 10.38 27.80
N GLU A 78 -3.95 10.56 29.02
CA GLU A 78 -2.70 9.94 29.47
C GLU A 78 -2.84 8.44 29.63
N GLN A 79 -4.00 7.95 30.09
CA GLN A 79 -4.27 6.53 30.18
C GLN A 79 -4.24 5.89 28.80
N VAL A 80 -4.92 6.46 27.81
CA VAL A 80 -4.90 5.96 26.41
C VAL A 80 -3.48 5.95 25.85
N ARG A 81 -2.69 6.99 26.15
CA ARG A 81 -1.29 7.03 25.73
C ARG A 81 -0.47 5.92 26.38
N ALA A 82 -0.65 5.68 27.66
CA ALA A 82 0.03 4.63 28.40
C ALA A 82 -0.35 3.24 27.86
N ASP A 83 -1.63 3.02 27.58
CA ASP A 83 -2.12 1.75 27.01
C ASP A 83 -1.51 1.49 25.62
N LEU A 84 -1.45 2.50 24.76
CA LEU A 84 -0.79 2.39 23.46
C LEU A 84 0.73 2.16 23.60
N ALA A 85 1.37 2.84 24.55
CA ALA A 85 2.80 2.66 24.80
C ALA A 85 3.11 1.27 25.34
N ALA A 86 2.22 0.65 26.11
CA ALA A 86 2.37 -0.72 26.60
C ALA A 86 2.40 -1.75 25.46
N LEU A 87 1.74 -1.48 24.34
CA LEU A 87 1.77 -2.37 23.17
C LEU A 87 3.16 -2.49 22.56
N VAL A 88 4.01 -1.48 22.71
CA VAL A 88 5.40 -1.52 22.21
C VAL A 88 6.20 -2.66 22.85
N SER A 89 5.89 -3.00 24.10
CA SER A 89 6.55 -4.06 24.86
C SER A 89 5.83 -5.41 24.76
N ALA A 90 4.81 -5.55 23.91
CA ALA A 90 4.05 -6.78 23.77
C ALA A 90 4.91 -7.90 23.14
N PRO A 91 4.70 -9.17 23.55
CA PRO A 91 5.40 -10.29 22.94
C PRO A 91 5.23 -10.35 21.43
N GLY A 92 6.32 -10.50 20.69
CA GLY A 92 6.33 -10.56 19.22
C GLY A 92 6.50 -9.20 18.53
N VAL A 93 6.54 -8.10 19.27
CA VAL A 93 6.89 -6.78 18.70
C VAL A 93 8.41 -6.69 18.57
N VAL A 94 8.88 -6.55 17.34
CA VAL A 94 10.32 -6.44 17.01
C VAL A 94 10.76 -4.98 16.99
N ALA A 95 9.91 -4.10 16.46
CA ALA A 95 10.13 -2.66 16.40
C ALA A 95 8.78 -1.94 16.41
N ALA A 96 8.73 -0.77 16.99
CA ALA A 96 7.54 0.06 17.05
C ALA A 96 7.88 1.53 16.83
N GLY A 97 6.89 2.30 16.42
CA GLY A 97 6.95 3.75 16.29
C GLY A 97 5.69 4.39 16.87
N GLY A 98 5.84 5.54 17.50
CA GLY A 98 4.73 6.21 18.19
C GLY A 98 4.63 5.86 19.69
N PRO A 99 3.50 6.14 20.36
CA PRO A 99 2.25 6.68 19.81
C PRO A 99 2.37 8.12 19.33
N TRP A 100 1.82 8.43 18.17
CA TRP A 100 1.85 9.77 17.60
C TRP A 100 0.47 10.43 17.68
N PRO A 101 0.31 11.52 18.41
CA PRO A 101 -0.92 12.29 18.43
C PRO A 101 -1.27 12.75 17.00
N THR A 102 -2.55 12.58 16.65
CA THR A 102 -3.06 12.99 15.34
C THR A 102 -4.29 13.87 15.55
N ALA A 103 -4.38 14.94 14.79
CA ALA A 103 -5.53 15.84 14.80
C ALA A 103 -5.95 16.14 13.35
N ASN A 104 -7.25 16.39 13.17
CA ASN A 104 -7.74 16.95 11.91
C ASN A 104 -7.79 18.47 12.04
N ALA A 105 -7.32 19.16 11.02
CA ALA A 105 -7.35 20.60 10.90
C ALA A 105 -7.92 21.01 9.54
N THR A 106 -8.40 22.23 9.44
CA THR A 106 -8.81 22.82 8.15
C THR A 106 -7.81 23.90 7.80
N GLY A 107 -7.20 23.79 6.64
CA GLY A 107 -6.33 24.81 6.07
C GLY A 107 -6.97 25.49 4.85
N GLU A 108 -6.29 26.48 4.34
CA GLU A 108 -6.65 27.15 3.08
C GLU A 108 -5.39 27.27 2.21
N ILE A 109 -5.49 26.77 0.98
CA ILE A 109 -4.44 26.91 -0.03
C ILE A 109 -5.09 27.49 -1.29
N ASP A 110 -4.56 28.58 -1.80
CA ASP A 110 -5.05 29.28 -2.99
C ASP A 110 -6.56 29.60 -2.93
N GLY A 111 -7.07 29.93 -1.74
CA GLY A 111 -8.49 30.22 -1.53
C GLY A 111 -9.39 29.00 -1.43
N ALA A 112 -8.86 27.80 -1.57
CA ALA A 112 -9.59 26.54 -1.40
C ALA A 112 -9.40 25.98 0.01
N ARG A 113 -10.51 25.59 0.66
CA ARG A 113 -10.47 24.91 1.95
C ARG A 113 -10.08 23.46 1.76
N ILE A 114 -9.07 23.04 2.53
CA ILE A 114 -8.58 21.67 2.54
C ILE A 114 -8.66 21.09 3.96
N ASN A 115 -8.95 19.80 4.05
CA ASN A 115 -8.88 19.07 5.29
C ASN A 115 -7.48 18.46 5.44
N LEU A 116 -6.81 18.81 6.51
CA LEU A 116 -5.48 18.36 6.85
C LEU A 116 -5.52 17.35 8.00
N ARG A 117 -4.73 16.31 7.88
CA ARG A 117 -4.41 15.44 9.01
C ARG A 117 -3.02 15.81 9.51
N VAL A 118 -2.97 16.38 10.70
CA VAL A 118 -1.71 16.76 11.36
C VAL A 118 -1.30 15.63 12.30
N GLN A 119 -0.08 15.13 12.15
CA GLN A 119 0.51 14.14 13.03
C GLN A 119 1.73 14.72 13.71
N VAL A 120 1.78 14.67 15.04
CA VAL A 120 2.94 15.10 15.81
C VAL A 120 3.98 13.99 15.80
N ARG A 121 5.19 14.30 15.40
CA ARG A 121 6.32 13.39 15.33
C ARG A 121 7.55 13.94 16.04
N ASP A 122 8.41 13.03 16.47
CA ASP A 122 9.71 13.41 17.04
C ASP A 122 10.65 13.92 15.96
N ALA A 123 11.62 14.74 16.33
CA ALA A 123 12.63 15.29 15.43
C ALA A 123 13.58 14.21 14.86
N GLY A 124 13.71 13.07 15.51
CA GLY A 124 14.54 11.97 15.03
C GLY A 124 13.81 11.03 14.06
N PRO A 125 14.55 10.23 13.29
CA PRO A 125 13.95 9.21 12.46
C PRO A 125 13.28 8.13 13.29
N ALA A 126 12.08 7.70 12.90
CA ALA A 126 11.37 6.60 13.53
C ALA A 126 11.87 5.24 13.03
N ALA A 127 11.93 4.24 13.91
CA ALA A 127 12.30 2.88 13.52
C ALA A 127 11.29 2.22 12.59
N VAL A 128 10.03 2.63 12.69
CA VAL A 128 8.90 2.09 11.89
C VAL A 128 8.07 3.25 11.36
N ASN A 129 7.56 3.09 10.16
CA ASN A 129 6.70 4.07 9.49
C ASN A 129 7.35 5.47 9.38
N GLN A 130 8.61 5.51 8.96
CA GLN A 130 9.30 6.75 8.67
C GLN A 130 8.88 7.25 7.29
N PRO A 131 8.26 8.44 7.17
CA PRO A 131 7.95 9.03 5.86
C PRO A 131 9.21 9.27 5.04
N LEU A 132 9.12 9.00 3.73
CA LEU A 132 10.20 9.29 2.80
C LEU A 132 10.20 10.79 2.49
N VAL A 133 11.30 11.47 2.79
CA VAL A 133 11.49 12.87 2.42
C VAL A 133 11.97 12.93 0.97
N THR A 134 11.16 13.51 0.10
CA THR A 134 11.45 13.66 -1.34
C THR A 134 12.17 14.96 -1.65
N SER A 135 11.99 16.00 -0.80
CA SER A 135 12.63 17.30 -0.91
C SER A 135 12.85 17.89 0.49
N GLY A 136 13.94 18.61 0.69
CA GLY A 136 14.27 19.20 1.98
C GLY A 136 14.87 18.17 2.95
N GLN A 137 14.54 18.30 4.24
CA GLN A 137 15.05 17.44 5.30
C GLN A 137 13.94 17.06 6.28
N TRP A 138 14.13 15.97 7.02
CA TRP A 138 13.25 15.59 8.11
C TRP A 138 13.29 16.65 9.25
N LEU A 139 12.31 16.58 10.14
CA LEU A 139 12.23 17.45 11.32
C LEU A 139 13.56 17.43 12.11
N ASP A 140 14.17 18.59 12.24
CA ASP A 140 15.38 18.81 13.04
C ASP A 140 15.12 19.66 14.29
N SER A 141 13.94 20.27 14.37
CA SER A 141 13.50 21.14 15.45
C SER A 141 12.04 20.91 15.80
N ARG A 142 11.62 21.48 16.94
CA ARG A 142 10.22 21.36 17.40
C ARG A 142 9.22 22.16 16.56
N ASP A 143 9.70 23.17 15.84
CA ASP A 143 8.89 24.08 15.03
C ASP A 143 8.91 23.70 13.53
N GLY A 144 9.50 22.55 13.21
CA GLY A 144 9.57 22.03 11.86
C GLY A 144 8.22 21.44 11.41
N VAL A 145 7.94 21.56 10.12
CA VAL A 145 6.78 20.93 9.47
C VAL A 145 7.25 20.18 8.23
N VAL A 146 6.75 18.97 8.03
CA VAL A 146 6.90 18.18 6.81
C VAL A 146 5.53 18.08 6.16
N LEU A 147 5.42 18.50 4.92
CA LEU A 147 4.19 18.45 4.15
C LEU A 147 4.20 17.24 3.22
N GLU A 148 3.04 16.72 2.91
CA GLU A 148 2.86 15.76 1.83
C GLU A 148 3.14 16.44 0.49
N ASP A 149 3.78 15.73 -0.45
CA ASP A 149 4.23 16.25 -1.74
C ASP A 149 3.10 16.91 -2.56
N GLY A 150 1.87 16.46 -2.40
CA GLY A 150 0.70 17.08 -3.02
C GLY A 150 0.22 18.41 -2.37
N LEU A 151 0.85 18.84 -1.28
CA LEU A 151 0.52 20.05 -0.51
C LEU A 151 1.67 21.08 -0.52
N ALA A 152 2.81 20.73 -1.09
CA ALA A 152 4.04 21.53 -1.10
C ALA A 152 4.10 22.48 -2.33
#